data_10fcabd64096858e03838a0b90d626db
#
_entry.id   10fcabd64096858e03838a0b90d626db
#
_cell.length_a   1.000
_cell.length_b   1.000
_cell.length_c   1.000
_cell.angle_alpha   90.00
_cell.angle_beta   90.00
_cell.angle_gamma   90.00
#
_symmetry.space_group_name_H-M   'P 1'
#
loop_
_entity.id
_entity.type
_entity.pdbx_description
1 polymer ?
#
loop_
_entity_poly.entity_id
_entity_poly.type
_entity_poly.pdbx_seq_one_letter_code
_entity_poly.pdbx_strand_id
1 'polypeptide(L)'
;MAKRKRKHVIGKSADMALQKELHRQVGIIYSAAAIALHRYWGWGKDRIISLADMTREVWHECAKTNLRSMPQMLEEETGVEVQCGDGKSWHDLAFLNASIDTFDGKMTVPQFLYMRQQQLRWIPPNVTACILLSLYRRCGFGGDKRLPRIVSQIAGIREEFGNDADALKAACKAETGICVIEYMDSKEAQYYAEA
;
A
#
# COMPACT_ATOMS: atom_id res chain seq x y z
N MET A 1 38.50 -9.80 0.15
CA MET A 1 37.24 -10.39 0.63
C MET A 1 36.51 -9.57 1.70
N ALA A 2 37.15 -8.97 2.69
CA ALA A 2 36.50 -8.22 3.77
C ALA A 2 35.66 -6.99 3.32
N LYS A 3 36.12 -6.19 2.36
CA LYS A 3 35.42 -5.00 1.82
C LYS A 3 34.09 -5.37 1.13
N ARG A 4 34.02 -6.52 0.46
CA ARG A 4 32.81 -7.00 -0.23
C ARG A 4 31.76 -7.51 0.76
N LYS A 5 32.17 -8.24 1.82
CA LYS A 5 31.28 -8.67 2.92
C LYS A 5 30.70 -7.47 3.66
N ARG A 6 31.49 -6.42 3.96
CA ARG A 6 31.03 -5.22 4.67
C ARG A 6 29.99 -4.42 3.86
N LYS A 7 30.19 -4.27 2.53
CA LYS A 7 29.21 -3.63 1.64
C LYS A 7 27.88 -4.41 1.59
N HIS A 8 27.93 -5.73 1.55
CA HIS A 8 26.75 -6.58 1.52
C HIS A 8 25.94 -6.50 2.82
N VAL A 9 26.60 -6.45 3.98
CA VAL A 9 25.94 -6.28 5.28
C VAL A 9 25.26 -4.92 5.39
N ILE A 10 25.92 -3.83 4.97
CA ILE A 10 25.34 -2.49 4.97
C ILE A 10 24.10 -2.44 4.03
N GLY A 11 24.18 -3.05 2.85
CA GLY A 11 23.06 -3.12 1.92
C GLY A 11 21.86 -3.87 2.50
N LYS A 12 22.07 -5.01 3.15
CA LYS A 12 21.00 -5.78 3.81
C LYS A 12 20.36 -5.02 4.98
N SER A 13 21.15 -4.36 5.81
CA SER A 13 20.62 -3.55 6.92
C SER A 13 19.74 -2.39 6.42
N ALA A 14 20.19 -1.71 5.36
CA ALA A 14 19.44 -0.64 4.72
C ALA A 14 18.15 -1.17 4.07
N ASP A 15 18.20 -2.34 3.44
CA ASP A 15 17.03 -2.99 2.86
C ASP A 15 15.98 -3.33 3.92
N MET A 16 16.39 -3.93 5.03
CA MET A 16 15.49 -4.23 6.16
C MET A 16 14.82 -2.98 6.72
N ALA A 17 15.56 -1.87 6.86
CA ALA A 17 14.98 -0.61 7.34
C ALA A 17 13.94 -0.06 6.37
N LEU A 18 14.20 -0.14 5.07
CA LEU A 18 13.27 0.30 4.03
C LEU A 18 12.06 -0.61 3.92
N GLN A 19 12.22 -1.93 4.02
CA GLN A 19 11.09 -2.87 4.09
C GLN A 19 10.16 -2.55 5.27
N LYS A 20 10.74 -2.27 6.44
CA LYS A 20 9.96 -1.83 7.60
C LYS A 20 9.19 -0.54 7.33
N GLU A 21 9.80 0.43 6.65
CA GLU A 21 9.13 1.68 6.30
C GLU A 21 8.02 1.47 5.26
N LEU A 22 8.23 0.62 4.26
CA LEU A 22 7.20 0.24 3.29
C LEU A 22 5.99 -0.38 3.99
N HIS A 23 6.23 -1.34 4.87
CA HIS A 23 5.19 -1.99 5.66
C HIS A 23 4.44 -0.99 6.56
N ARG A 24 5.17 -0.04 7.17
CA ARG A 24 4.57 1.04 7.95
C ARG A 24 3.61 1.89 7.11
N GLN A 25 4.00 2.28 5.90
CA GLN A 25 3.17 3.10 5.01
C GLN A 25 1.93 2.33 4.53
N VAL A 26 2.07 1.07 4.19
CA VAL A 26 0.95 0.19 3.87
C VAL A 26 -0.05 0.14 5.04
N GLY A 27 0.46 -0.06 6.26
CA GLY A 27 -0.36 -0.10 7.47
C GLY A 27 -1.13 1.20 7.73
N ILE A 28 -0.51 2.36 7.49
CA ILE A 28 -1.16 3.68 7.59
C ILE A 28 -2.37 3.75 6.66
N ILE A 29 -2.18 3.38 5.39
CA ILE A 29 -3.23 3.53 4.37
C ILE A 29 -4.39 2.58 4.63
N TYR A 30 -4.12 1.30 4.93
CA TYR A 30 -5.18 0.33 5.23
C TYR A 30 -5.94 0.68 6.50
N SER A 31 -5.25 1.11 7.56
CA SER A 31 -5.92 1.52 8.80
C SER A 31 -6.78 2.75 8.60
N ALA A 32 -6.27 3.75 7.89
CA ALA A 32 -7.03 4.96 7.56
C ALA A 32 -8.25 4.64 6.68
N ALA A 33 -8.11 3.76 5.68
CA ALA A 33 -9.22 3.33 4.83
C ALA A 33 -10.28 2.59 5.64
N ALA A 34 -9.89 1.68 6.53
CA ALA A 34 -10.83 0.94 7.38
C ALA A 34 -11.60 1.87 8.32
N ILE A 35 -10.93 2.83 8.97
CA ILE A 35 -11.57 3.84 9.82
C ILE A 35 -12.51 4.71 9.00
N ALA A 36 -12.10 5.18 7.81
CA ALA A 36 -12.94 5.99 6.95
C ALA A 36 -14.21 5.24 6.51
N LEU A 37 -14.08 4.00 6.10
CA LEU A 37 -15.23 3.15 5.73
C LEU A 37 -16.13 2.85 6.92
N HIS A 38 -15.57 2.66 8.10
CA HIS A 38 -16.35 2.48 9.31
C HIS A 38 -17.14 3.75 9.67
N ARG A 39 -16.47 4.89 9.81
CA ARG A 39 -17.05 6.16 10.28
C ARG A 39 -18.06 6.75 9.30
N TYR A 40 -17.77 6.73 8.01
CA TYR A 40 -18.55 7.45 7.00
C TYR A 40 -19.49 6.56 6.18
N TRP A 41 -19.28 5.24 6.17
CA TRP A 41 -20.03 4.28 5.36
C TRP A 41 -20.68 3.17 6.18
N GLY A 42 -20.48 3.17 7.50
CA GLY A 42 -21.08 2.20 8.43
C GLY A 42 -20.59 0.77 8.25
N TRP A 43 -19.36 0.60 7.77
CA TRP A 43 -18.80 -0.75 7.58
C TRP A 43 -18.39 -1.35 8.91
N GLY A 44 -18.94 -2.53 9.22
CA GLY A 44 -18.51 -3.34 10.36
C GLY A 44 -17.30 -4.21 10.02
N LYS A 45 -16.82 -4.92 11.03
CA LYS A 45 -15.64 -5.79 10.99
C LYS A 45 -15.63 -6.73 9.78
N ASP A 46 -16.72 -7.46 9.54
CA ASP A 46 -16.77 -8.49 8.48
C ASP A 46 -16.63 -7.89 7.08
N ARG A 47 -17.21 -6.70 6.83
CA ARG A 47 -17.03 -5.99 5.57
C ARG A 47 -15.61 -5.49 5.38
N ILE A 48 -14.95 -5.07 6.44
CA ILE A 48 -13.54 -4.62 6.40
C ILE A 48 -12.62 -5.81 6.14
N ILE A 49 -12.89 -6.97 6.75
CA ILE A 49 -12.18 -8.22 6.45
C ILE A 49 -12.36 -8.60 4.97
N SER A 50 -13.60 -8.59 4.48
CA SER A 50 -13.88 -8.89 3.07
C SER A 50 -13.15 -7.93 2.13
N LEU A 51 -13.06 -6.64 2.47
CA LEU A 51 -12.28 -5.69 1.68
C LEU A 51 -10.79 -6.03 1.66
N ALA A 52 -10.22 -6.39 2.80
CA ALA A 52 -8.81 -6.79 2.87
C ALA A 52 -8.53 -8.00 1.96
N ASP A 53 -9.41 -9.01 1.98
CA ASP A 53 -9.29 -10.18 1.10
C ASP A 53 -9.43 -9.80 -0.38
N MET A 54 -10.44 -9.00 -0.75
CA MET A 54 -10.64 -8.51 -2.12
C MET A 54 -9.44 -7.67 -2.60
N THR A 55 -8.87 -6.85 -1.72
CA THR A 55 -7.71 -6.03 -2.08
C THR A 55 -6.49 -6.90 -2.34
N ARG A 56 -6.31 -7.97 -1.58
CA ARG A 56 -5.25 -8.96 -1.84
C ARG A 56 -5.44 -9.66 -3.18
N GLU A 57 -6.65 -10.07 -3.51
CA GLU A 57 -6.97 -10.67 -4.81
C GLU A 57 -6.67 -9.72 -5.98
N VAL A 58 -7.13 -8.48 -5.90
CA VAL A 58 -6.86 -7.44 -6.91
C VAL A 58 -5.36 -7.19 -7.04
N TRP A 59 -4.62 -7.15 -5.92
CA TRP A 59 -3.17 -7.02 -5.93
C TRP A 59 -2.51 -8.18 -6.70
N HIS A 60 -2.90 -9.42 -6.43
CA HIS A 60 -2.36 -10.59 -7.12
C HIS A 60 -2.75 -10.66 -8.60
N GLU A 61 -3.96 -10.24 -8.95
CA GLU A 61 -4.39 -10.12 -10.35
C GLU A 61 -3.51 -9.11 -11.11
N CYS A 62 -3.30 -7.93 -10.53
CA CYS A 62 -2.48 -6.88 -11.14
C CYS A 62 -1.00 -7.26 -11.22
N ALA A 63 -0.45 -7.93 -10.21
CA ALA A 63 0.92 -8.40 -10.20
C ALA A 63 1.22 -9.41 -11.33
N LYS A 64 0.23 -10.23 -11.73
CA LYS A 64 0.36 -11.19 -12.82
C LYS A 64 0.37 -10.53 -14.20
N THR A 65 -0.25 -9.38 -14.35
CA THR A 65 -0.38 -8.72 -15.66
C THR A 65 0.84 -7.89 -16.06
N ASN A 66 1.78 -7.65 -15.16
CA ASN A 66 3.12 -7.03 -15.35
C ASN A 66 3.18 -5.71 -16.16
N LEU A 67 2.06 -5.16 -16.60
CA LEU A 67 2.05 -4.12 -17.63
C LEU A 67 1.46 -2.79 -17.18
N ARG A 68 0.72 -2.73 -16.05
CA ARG A 68 0.06 -1.49 -15.63
C ARG A 68 0.22 -1.26 -14.13
N SER A 69 0.49 -0.04 -13.74
CA SER A 69 0.39 0.35 -12.34
C SER A 69 -1.08 0.36 -11.91
N MET A 70 -1.36 0.08 -10.66
CA MET A 70 -2.73 0.12 -10.13
C MET A 70 -3.37 1.52 -10.21
N PRO A 71 -2.63 2.63 -9.98
CA PRO A 71 -3.15 3.97 -10.25
C PRO A 71 -3.62 4.16 -11.68
N GLN A 72 -2.87 3.67 -12.67
CA GLN A 72 -3.28 3.74 -14.08
C GLN A 72 -4.56 2.95 -14.34
N MET A 73 -4.66 1.73 -13.81
CA MET A 73 -5.87 0.91 -13.96
C MET A 73 -7.09 1.59 -13.32
N LEU A 74 -6.91 2.19 -12.14
CA LEU A 74 -7.99 2.92 -11.47
C LEU A 74 -8.46 4.10 -12.32
N GLU A 75 -7.54 4.89 -12.84
CA GLU A 75 -7.86 6.06 -13.68
C GLU A 75 -8.56 5.65 -14.98
N GLU A 76 -8.06 4.61 -15.66
CA GLU A 76 -8.69 4.09 -16.88
C GLU A 76 -10.10 3.55 -16.66
N GLU A 77 -10.38 2.91 -15.53
CA GLU A 77 -11.67 2.29 -15.23
C GLU A 77 -12.68 3.26 -14.60
N THR A 78 -12.20 4.24 -13.85
CA THR A 78 -13.08 5.07 -13.00
C THR A 78 -12.93 6.56 -13.22
N GLY A 79 -11.89 7.01 -13.93
CA GLY A 79 -11.53 8.42 -14.07
C GLY A 79 -10.96 9.04 -12.79
N VAL A 80 -10.70 8.25 -11.75
CA VAL A 80 -10.20 8.74 -10.45
C VAL A 80 -8.68 8.67 -10.42
N GLU A 81 -8.05 9.82 -10.23
CA GLU A 81 -6.61 9.94 -10.02
C GLU A 81 -6.28 9.87 -8.52
N VAL A 82 -5.26 9.10 -8.18
CA VAL A 82 -4.65 9.09 -6.83
C VAL A 82 -3.33 9.83 -6.87
N GLN A 83 -3.09 10.67 -5.86
CA GLN A 83 -1.85 11.43 -5.76
C GLN A 83 -0.83 10.70 -4.88
N CYS A 84 0.44 10.94 -5.16
CA CYS A 84 1.55 10.54 -4.31
C CYS A 84 1.55 11.35 -3.01
N GLY A 85 2.27 10.85 -1.99
CA GLY A 85 2.32 11.51 -0.69
C GLY A 85 2.93 12.92 -0.69
N ASP A 86 3.61 13.32 -1.77
CA ASP A 86 4.14 14.66 -2.01
C ASP A 86 3.21 15.54 -2.88
N GLY A 87 1.97 15.10 -3.11
CA GLY A 87 0.97 15.81 -3.90
C GLY A 87 1.19 15.76 -5.43
N LYS A 88 2.22 15.05 -5.88
CA LYS A 88 2.48 14.88 -7.32
C LYS A 88 1.59 13.82 -7.92
N SER A 89 1.32 13.95 -9.22
CA SER A 89 0.66 12.91 -9.98
C SER A 89 1.48 11.62 -10.01
N TRP A 90 0.81 10.48 -10.00
CA TRP A 90 1.46 9.19 -10.21
C TRP A 90 2.10 9.09 -11.61
N HIS A 91 1.65 9.86 -12.60
CA HIS A 91 2.25 9.94 -13.93
C HIS A 91 3.73 10.35 -13.90
N ASP A 92 4.11 11.18 -12.92
CA ASP A 92 5.50 11.60 -12.72
C ASP A 92 6.40 10.47 -12.21
N LEU A 93 5.82 9.34 -11.81
CA LEU A 93 6.53 8.19 -11.25
C LEU A 93 6.66 7.01 -12.23
N ALA A 94 6.23 7.16 -13.47
CA ALA A 94 5.98 6.10 -14.45
C ALA A 94 7.16 5.17 -14.82
N PHE A 95 8.35 5.35 -14.25
CA PHE A 95 9.54 4.62 -14.68
C PHE A 95 10.03 3.52 -13.73
N LEU A 96 9.29 3.17 -12.69
CA LEU A 96 9.81 2.26 -11.66
C LEU A 96 9.14 0.89 -11.64
N ASN A 97 8.91 0.31 -12.82
CA ASN A 97 8.53 -1.10 -12.97
C ASN A 97 9.67 -2.09 -12.65
N ALA A 98 10.80 -1.63 -12.11
CA ALA A 98 11.86 -2.53 -11.69
C ALA A 98 11.57 -3.02 -10.26
N SER A 99 11.01 -4.21 -10.13
CA SER A 99 11.01 -4.94 -8.87
C SER A 99 12.45 -5.20 -8.44
N ILE A 100 12.92 -4.47 -7.43
CA ILE A 100 14.17 -4.80 -6.78
C ILE A 100 13.81 -5.56 -5.52
N ASP A 101 13.74 -6.88 -5.64
CA ASP A 101 13.29 -7.72 -4.54
C ASP A 101 14.29 -7.75 -3.39
N THR A 102 15.59 -7.79 -3.69
CA THR A 102 16.64 -7.83 -2.68
C THR A 102 17.92 -7.16 -3.15
N PHE A 103 18.74 -6.70 -2.21
CA PHE A 103 20.10 -6.25 -2.52
C PHE A 103 21.00 -7.45 -2.85
N ASP A 104 21.27 -7.67 -4.12
CA ASP A 104 22.10 -8.77 -4.64
C ASP A 104 23.61 -8.45 -4.73
N GLY A 105 23.98 -7.22 -4.41
CA GLY A 105 25.38 -6.74 -4.47
C GLY A 105 25.89 -6.39 -5.87
N LYS A 106 25.06 -6.47 -6.92
CA LYS A 106 25.43 -6.09 -8.29
C LYS A 106 25.43 -4.58 -8.49
N MET A 107 24.54 -3.86 -7.80
CA MET A 107 24.52 -2.41 -7.79
C MET A 107 25.28 -1.81 -6.61
N THR A 108 25.59 -0.53 -6.66
CA THR A 108 26.17 0.18 -5.52
C THR A 108 25.11 0.45 -4.45
N VAL A 109 25.51 0.56 -3.18
CA VAL A 109 24.59 0.87 -2.08
C VAL A 109 23.81 2.18 -2.33
N PRO A 110 24.44 3.29 -2.79
CA PRO A 110 23.69 4.50 -3.12
C PRO A 110 22.66 4.31 -4.22
N GLN A 111 22.95 3.55 -5.28
CA GLN A 111 21.98 3.24 -6.34
C GLN A 111 20.79 2.45 -5.78
N PHE A 112 21.07 1.43 -4.98
CA PHE A 112 20.04 0.64 -4.32
C PHE A 112 19.15 1.50 -3.42
N LEU A 113 19.75 2.34 -2.56
CA LEU A 113 19.01 3.24 -1.68
C LEU A 113 18.13 4.23 -2.45
N TYR A 114 18.65 4.80 -3.53
CA TYR A 114 17.88 5.69 -4.40
C TYR A 114 16.67 4.98 -4.97
N MET A 115 16.83 3.78 -5.51
CA MET A 115 15.70 3.03 -6.08
C MET A 115 14.66 2.64 -5.02
N ARG A 116 15.11 2.28 -3.81
CA ARG A 116 14.20 2.00 -2.69
C ARG A 116 13.43 3.24 -2.23
N GLN A 117 14.06 4.40 -2.19
CA GLN A 117 13.36 5.66 -1.91
C GLN A 117 12.28 5.96 -2.96
N GLN A 118 12.55 5.67 -4.23
CA GLN A 118 11.53 5.80 -5.26
C GLN A 118 10.37 4.81 -5.04
N GLN A 119 10.63 3.58 -4.63
CA GLN A 119 9.58 2.61 -4.26
C GLN A 119 8.71 3.09 -3.10
N LEU A 120 9.30 3.75 -2.08
CA LEU A 120 8.53 4.37 -0.99
C LEU A 120 7.51 5.40 -1.48
N ARG A 121 7.82 6.14 -2.56
CA ARG A 121 6.89 7.09 -3.17
C ARG A 121 5.76 6.40 -3.94
N TRP A 122 6.02 5.22 -4.49
CA TRP A 122 5.11 4.45 -5.31
C TRP A 122 4.07 3.65 -4.51
N ILE A 123 4.44 3.20 -3.33
CA ILE A 123 3.57 2.32 -2.53
C ILE A 123 2.27 3.00 -2.12
N PRO A 124 2.25 4.23 -1.59
CA PRO A 124 1.01 4.87 -1.18
C PRO A 124 -0.04 4.96 -2.31
N PRO A 125 0.26 5.49 -3.49
CA PRO A 125 -0.73 5.55 -4.57
C PRO A 125 -1.16 4.16 -5.06
N ASN A 126 -0.25 3.17 -5.12
CA ASN A 126 -0.62 1.81 -5.52
C ASN A 126 -1.55 1.13 -4.51
N VAL A 127 -1.25 1.22 -3.22
CA VAL A 127 -2.11 0.65 -2.17
C VAL A 127 -3.48 1.34 -2.15
N THR A 128 -3.51 2.67 -2.24
CA THR A 128 -4.77 3.42 -2.32
C THR A 128 -5.57 3.02 -3.54
N ALA A 129 -4.95 2.97 -4.72
CA ALA A 129 -5.60 2.55 -5.95
C ALA A 129 -6.12 1.10 -5.87
N CYS A 130 -5.37 0.19 -5.26
CA CYS A 130 -5.80 -1.19 -5.07
C CYS A 130 -7.05 -1.28 -4.19
N ILE A 131 -7.13 -0.53 -3.10
CA ILE A 131 -8.32 -0.43 -2.25
C ILE A 131 -9.50 0.12 -3.05
N LEU A 132 -9.31 1.21 -3.80
CA LEU A 132 -10.36 1.84 -4.59
C LEU A 132 -10.84 0.95 -5.73
N LEU A 133 -9.96 0.25 -6.43
CA LEU A 133 -10.32 -0.76 -7.44
C LEU A 133 -11.15 -1.89 -6.83
N SER A 134 -10.80 -2.35 -5.65
CA SER A 134 -11.58 -3.37 -4.93
C SER A 134 -12.98 -2.87 -4.59
N LEU A 135 -13.10 -1.65 -4.10
CA LEU A 135 -14.39 -1.01 -3.83
C LEU A 135 -15.23 -0.82 -5.09
N TYR A 136 -14.59 -0.42 -6.19
CA TYR A 136 -15.24 -0.25 -7.48
C TYR A 136 -15.74 -1.58 -8.05
N ARG A 137 -14.82 -2.53 -8.24
CA ARG A 137 -15.07 -3.79 -8.93
C ARG A 137 -15.96 -4.77 -8.15
N ARG A 138 -15.83 -4.79 -6.82
CA ARG A 138 -16.46 -5.79 -5.95
C ARG A 138 -17.59 -5.26 -5.07
N CYS A 139 -17.59 -3.96 -4.76
CA CYS A 139 -18.55 -3.36 -3.85
C CYS A 139 -19.50 -2.37 -4.53
N GLY A 140 -19.39 -2.14 -5.85
CA GLY A 140 -20.26 -1.28 -6.62
C GLY A 140 -20.16 0.21 -6.27
N PHE A 141 -18.98 0.66 -5.82
CA PHE A 141 -18.74 2.08 -5.59
C PHE A 141 -18.50 2.79 -6.94
N GLY A 142 -19.38 3.73 -7.30
CA GLY A 142 -19.25 4.51 -8.53
C GLY A 142 -18.00 5.40 -8.53
N GLY A 143 -17.35 5.51 -9.70
CA GLY A 143 -16.10 6.22 -9.87
C GLY A 143 -16.20 7.73 -9.70
N ASP A 144 -17.29 8.33 -10.18
CA ASP A 144 -17.46 9.79 -10.33
C ASP A 144 -17.65 10.56 -9.01
N LYS A 145 -18.27 9.97 -7.99
CA LYS A 145 -18.60 10.66 -6.73
C LYS A 145 -18.13 9.94 -5.47
N ARG A 146 -18.28 8.61 -5.42
CA ARG A 146 -18.03 7.86 -4.19
C ARG A 146 -16.53 7.65 -3.96
N LEU A 147 -15.79 7.27 -4.98
CA LEU A 147 -14.35 7.03 -4.85
C LEU A 147 -13.56 8.30 -4.49
N PRO A 148 -13.76 9.48 -5.15
CA PRO A 148 -13.10 10.71 -4.74
C PRO A 148 -13.39 11.11 -3.29
N ARG A 149 -14.64 10.87 -2.84
CA ARG A 149 -15.01 11.12 -1.45
C ARG A 149 -14.24 10.22 -0.48
N ILE A 150 -14.08 8.93 -0.81
CA ILE A 150 -13.29 8.01 0.02
C ILE A 150 -11.83 8.44 0.06
N VAL A 151 -11.23 8.86 -1.07
CA VAL A 151 -9.86 9.38 -1.11
C VAL A 151 -9.70 10.55 -0.13
N SER A 152 -10.61 11.53 -0.17
CA SER A 152 -10.59 12.68 0.75
C SER A 152 -10.75 12.24 2.21
N GLN A 153 -11.61 11.26 2.48
CA GLN A 153 -11.82 10.74 3.83
C GLN A 153 -10.60 9.99 4.36
N ILE A 154 -9.94 9.18 3.54
CA ILE A 154 -8.68 8.51 3.91
C ILE A 154 -7.61 9.56 4.23
N ALA A 155 -7.48 10.60 3.41
CA ALA A 155 -6.54 11.69 3.64
C ALA A 155 -6.84 12.40 4.97
N GLY A 156 -8.10 12.76 5.24
CA GLY A 156 -8.51 13.39 6.49
C GLY A 156 -8.21 12.54 7.74
N ILE A 157 -8.47 11.24 7.68
CA ILE A 157 -8.11 10.33 8.78
C ILE A 157 -6.59 10.29 8.99
N ARG A 158 -5.80 10.23 7.91
CA ARG A 158 -4.34 10.27 8.02
C ARG A 158 -3.82 11.55 8.66
N GLU A 159 -4.42 12.69 8.32
CA GLU A 159 -4.10 13.99 8.92
C GLU A 159 -4.50 14.05 10.40
N GLU A 160 -5.70 13.56 10.76
CA GLU A 160 -6.19 13.48 12.14
C GLU A 160 -5.19 12.78 13.07
N PHE A 161 -4.58 11.70 12.59
CA PHE A 161 -3.59 10.92 13.35
C PHE A 161 -2.13 11.31 13.04
N GLY A 162 -1.87 12.41 12.31
CA GLY A 162 -0.52 12.87 11.98
C GLY A 162 0.33 11.85 11.22
N ASN A 163 -0.30 10.92 10.47
CA ASN A 163 0.35 9.77 9.83
C ASN A 163 1.11 8.84 10.80
N ASP A 164 0.73 8.82 12.07
CA ASP A 164 1.27 7.88 13.06
C ASP A 164 0.67 6.49 12.84
N ALA A 165 1.53 5.54 12.46
CA ALA A 165 1.10 4.18 12.13
C ALA A 165 0.55 3.42 13.35
N ASP A 166 1.14 3.62 14.52
CA ASP A 166 0.74 2.90 15.72
C ASP A 166 -0.57 3.47 16.27
N ALA A 167 -0.74 4.80 16.25
CA ALA A 167 -1.99 5.44 16.58
C ALA A 167 -3.13 5.02 15.65
N LEU A 168 -2.89 4.98 14.33
CA LEU A 168 -3.87 4.54 13.34
C LEU A 168 -4.25 3.06 13.52
N LYS A 169 -3.29 2.18 13.77
CA LYS A 169 -3.56 0.76 14.04
C LYS A 169 -4.39 0.58 15.31
N ALA A 170 -4.05 1.28 16.37
CA ALA A 170 -4.79 1.24 17.64
C ALA A 170 -6.23 1.73 17.47
N ALA A 171 -6.43 2.88 16.80
CA ALA A 171 -7.74 3.41 16.48
C ALA A 171 -8.55 2.48 15.58
N CYS A 172 -7.94 1.93 14.53
CA CYS A 172 -8.58 0.96 13.65
C CYS A 172 -9.09 -0.24 14.43
N LYS A 173 -8.26 -0.81 15.31
CA LYS A 173 -8.66 -1.94 16.16
C LYS A 173 -9.77 -1.58 17.15
N ALA A 174 -9.71 -0.39 17.74
CA ALA A 174 -10.72 0.07 18.70
C ALA A 174 -12.08 0.33 18.05
N GLU A 175 -12.09 0.95 16.87
CA GLU A 175 -13.33 1.35 16.20
C GLU A 175 -13.96 0.21 15.38
N THR A 176 -13.14 -0.58 14.68
CA THR A 176 -13.64 -1.60 13.74
C THR A 176 -13.59 -3.02 14.31
N GLY A 177 -12.95 -3.21 15.45
CA GLY A 177 -12.73 -4.54 16.06
C GLY A 177 -11.65 -5.38 15.36
N ILE A 178 -10.88 -4.80 14.42
CA ILE A 178 -9.81 -5.51 13.70
C ILE A 178 -8.63 -4.57 13.41
N CYS A 179 -7.41 -5.11 13.53
CA CYS A 179 -6.23 -4.49 12.93
C CYS A 179 -6.02 -5.09 11.54
N VAL A 180 -6.38 -4.33 10.49
CA VAL A 180 -6.39 -4.82 9.10
C VAL A 180 -5.01 -5.30 8.66
N ILE A 181 -3.93 -4.61 9.04
CA ILE A 181 -2.58 -4.99 8.63
C ILE A 181 -2.14 -6.32 9.30
N GLU A 182 -2.46 -6.52 10.58
CA GLU A 182 -2.17 -7.79 11.25
C GLU A 182 -2.95 -8.96 10.64
N TYR A 183 -4.19 -8.69 10.22
CA TYR A 183 -4.99 -9.68 9.50
C TYR A 183 -4.36 -10.05 8.15
N MET A 184 -3.95 -9.05 7.35
CA MET A 184 -3.32 -9.29 6.05
C MET A 184 -2.00 -10.02 6.17
N ASP A 185 -1.15 -9.66 7.14
CA ASP A 185 0.12 -10.34 7.40
C ASP A 185 -0.10 -11.81 7.76
N SER A 186 -1.13 -12.11 8.56
CA SER A 186 -1.46 -13.49 8.92
C SER A 186 -1.91 -14.33 7.73
N LYS A 187 -2.66 -13.73 6.79
CA LYS A 187 -3.11 -14.38 5.56
C LYS A 187 -1.98 -14.59 4.56
N GLU A 188 -1.06 -13.64 4.46
CA GLU A 188 0.10 -13.77 3.59
C GLU A 188 1.06 -14.86 4.08
N ALA A 189 1.29 -14.93 5.39
CA ALA A 189 2.06 -16.02 5.99
C ALA A 189 1.44 -17.40 5.74
N GLN A 190 0.10 -17.53 5.79
CA GLN A 190 -0.61 -18.77 5.46
C GLN A 190 -0.42 -19.15 3.99
N TYR A 191 -0.56 -18.20 3.07
CA TYR A 191 -0.39 -18.44 1.63
C TYR A 191 1.00 -18.98 1.28
N TYR A 192 2.06 -18.43 1.87
CA TYR A 192 3.44 -18.91 1.66
C TYR A 192 3.74 -20.23 2.36
N ALA A 193 2.98 -20.62 3.37
CA ALA A 193 3.14 -21.91 4.04
C ALA A 193 2.47 -23.06 3.27
N GLU A 194 1.49 -22.75 2.42
CA GLU A 194 0.72 -23.71 1.61
C GLU A 194 1.26 -23.85 0.16
N ALA A 195 2.15 -22.96 -0.28
CA ALA A 195 2.75 -22.95 -1.62
C ALA A 195 4.08 -23.71 -1.65
#